data_44833282afd9cbe30e6f09f761bc9818
#
_entry.id   44833282afd9cbe30e6f09f761bc9818
#
_cell.length_a   1.000
_cell.length_b   1.000
_cell.length_c   1.000
_cell.angle_alpha   90.00
_cell.angle_beta   90.00
_cell.angle_gamma   90.00
#
_symmetry.space_group_name_H-M   'P 1'
#
loop_
_entity.id
_entity.type
_entity.pdbx_description
1 polymer ?
#
loop_
_entity_poly.entity_id
_entity_poly.type
_entity_poly.pdbx_seq_one_letter_code
_entity_poly.pdbx_strand_id
1 'polypeptide(L)'
;FSINPIPKVILSAILLFCIINLPNNKLYLEHLEYYRISGFGINSDFIPTQMFDFMKQNNIQEIGERPLNHFGTGGFLIWNFPGKKNFIDSRNLNDSIFNEYSTIIGKSPGFEKKINDYNFDYAMYLAPDLVRAPQEMEQTAISYLSKSPDWNLVFWDDKSFLWVKNDPKFKSISDNFTYKYLTPYNFVYNKKVIDNAILNDKETLKKEVNRKQSEEPNSIILNSFLQTYGGRLN
;
A
#
# COMPACT_ATOMS: atom_id res chain seq x y z
N PHE A 1 34.32 41.51 -25.57
CA PHE A 1 34.06 41.00 -24.19
C PHE A 1 34.56 39.58 -24.11
N SER A 2 35.79 39.34 -23.59
CA SER A 2 36.26 37.97 -23.30
C SER A 2 35.56 37.52 -22.01
N ILE A 3 34.56 36.65 -22.12
CA ILE A 3 33.92 36.07 -20.98
C ILE A 3 34.95 35.12 -20.32
N ASN A 4 35.24 35.36 -19.05
CA ASN A 4 36.14 34.52 -18.26
C ASN A 4 35.74 33.02 -18.46
N PRO A 5 36.67 32.15 -18.88
CA PRO A 5 36.39 30.73 -19.16
C PRO A 5 36.06 29.91 -17.91
N ILE A 6 36.44 30.35 -16.71
CA ILE A 6 36.26 29.61 -15.47
C ILE A 6 34.78 29.28 -15.17
N PRO A 7 33.83 30.22 -15.25
CA PRO A 7 32.42 29.89 -15.01
C PRO A 7 31.84 28.89 -16.02
N LYS A 8 32.30 28.94 -17.27
CA LYS A 8 31.87 28.00 -18.31
C LYS A 8 32.35 26.58 -18.03
N VAL A 9 33.63 26.45 -17.60
CA VAL A 9 34.20 25.13 -17.24
C VAL A 9 33.46 24.55 -16.04
N ILE A 10 33.20 25.35 -15.01
CA ILE A 10 32.47 24.91 -13.81
C ILE A 10 31.04 24.45 -14.21
N LEU A 11 30.33 25.27 -14.99
CA LEU A 11 28.95 24.91 -15.43
C LEU A 11 28.97 23.63 -16.27
N SER A 12 29.94 23.47 -17.18
CA SER A 12 30.05 22.26 -17.99
C SER A 12 30.33 21.02 -17.14
N ALA A 13 31.15 21.14 -16.12
CA ALA A 13 31.44 20.05 -15.18
C ALA A 13 30.20 19.64 -14.37
N ILE A 14 29.42 20.63 -13.89
CA ILE A 14 28.15 20.38 -13.18
C ILE A 14 27.13 19.69 -14.12
N LEU A 15 26.99 20.18 -15.35
CA LEU A 15 26.07 19.58 -16.33
C LEU A 15 26.50 18.14 -16.66
N LEU A 16 27.79 17.88 -16.87
CA LEU A 16 28.29 16.55 -17.13
C LEU A 16 28.03 15.60 -15.95
N PHE A 17 28.27 16.06 -14.72
CA PHE A 17 27.95 15.32 -13.50
C PHE A 17 26.44 14.96 -13.46
N CYS A 18 25.55 15.91 -13.73
CA CYS A 18 24.12 15.67 -13.76
C CYS A 18 23.72 14.68 -14.89
N ILE A 19 24.26 14.85 -16.11
CA ILE A 19 23.97 13.96 -17.25
C ILE A 19 24.35 12.52 -16.93
N ILE A 20 25.44 12.28 -16.20
CA ILE A 20 25.90 10.93 -15.84
C ILE A 20 25.11 10.36 -14.66
N ASN A 21 24.79 11.16 -13.64
CA ASN A 21 24.29 10.65 -12.35
C ASN A 21 22.75 10.68 -12.23
N LEU A 22 22.04 11.53 -12.97
CA LEU A 22 20.57 11.54 -12.95
C LEU A 22 19.96 10.29 -13.60
N PRO A 23 20.37 9.87 -14.82
CA PRO A 23 19.74 8.72 -15.48
C PRO A 23 19.98 7.39 -14.77
N ASN A 24 21.10 7.23 -14.06
CA ASN A 24 21.42 6.01 -13.33
C ASN A 24 21.02 6.06 -11.84
N ASN A 25 20.28 7.11 -11.45
CA ASN A 25 19.81 7.37 -10.08
C ASN A 25 20.90 7.55 -9.00
N LYS A 26 22.18 7.61 -9.35
CA LYS A 26 23.27 7.77 -8.37
C LYS A 26 23.14 9.05 -7.56
N LEU A 27 22.73 10.14 -8.19
CA LEU A 27 22.51 11.40 -7.49
C LEU A 27 21.50 11.26 -6.36
N TYR A 28 20.39 10.55 -6.60
CA TYR A 28 19.34 10.37 -5.60
C TYR A 28 19.74 9.38 -4.53
N LEU A 29 20.27 8.23 -4.89
CA LEU A 29 20.51 7.12 -3.96
C LEU A 29 21.80 7.30 -3.16
N GLU A 30 22.90 7.78 -3.80
CA GLU A 30 24.21 7.83 -3.18
C GLU A 30 24.54 9.22 -2.59
N HIS A 31 24.09 10.31 -3.23
CA HIS A 31 24.46 11.66 -2.81
C HIS A 31 23.38 12.39 -2.03
N LEU A 32 22.10 12.15 -2.35
CA LEU A 32 20.98 12.79 -1.67
C LEU A 32 20.30 11.86 -0.66
N GLU A 33 20.74 10.61 -0.58
CA GLU A 33 20.12 9.56 0.27
C GLU A 33 18.60 9.47 0.07
N TYR A 34 18.15 9.82 -1.12
CA TYR A 34 16.74 9.88 -1.46
C TYR A 34 16.36 8.61 -2.21
N TYR A 35 15.49 7.81 -1.61
CA TYR A 35 15.14 6.48 -2.10
C TYR A 35 14.23 6.47 -3.33
N ARG A 36 13.66 7.62 -3.72
CA ARG A 36 12.82 7.71 -4.92
C ARG A 36 13.69 7.88 -6.15
N ILE A 37 13.54 6.96 -7.09
CA ILE A 37 14.30 6.94 -8.33
C ILE A 37 13.56 7.67 -9.44
N SER A 38 14.30 8.20 -10.41
CA SER A 38 13.77 8.72 -11.66
C SER A 38 13.90 7.69 -12.78
N GLY A 39 13.06 7.79 -13.82
CA GLY A 39 13.09 6.89 -14.97
C GLY A 39 11.97 7.20 -15.97
N PHE A 40 11.89 6.38 -17.03
CA PHE A 40 10.80 6.42 -17.97
C PHE A 40 9.72 5.40 -17.59
N GLY A 41 8.45 5.78 -17.75
CA GLY A 41 7.31 4.93 -17.47
C GLY A 41 6.76 5.08 -16.05
N ILE A 42 6.06 4.06 -15.60
CA ILE A 42 5.41 4.02 -14.29
C ILE A 42 6.36 3.39 -13.28
N ASN A 43 6.65 4.10 -12.19
CA ASN A 43 7.43 3.53 -11.09
C ASN A 43 6.52 2.65 -10.22
N SER A 44 6.63 1.34 -10.40
CA SER A 44 5.84 0.36 -9.66
C SER A 44 6.14 0.32 -8.16
N ASP A 45 7.27 0.92 -7.71
CA ASP A 45 7.61 0.95 -6.27
C ASP A 45 6.70 1.92 -5.49
N PHE A 46 6.08 2.88 -6.18
CA PHE A 46 5.18 3.88 -5.58
C PHE A 46 3.73 3.76 -6.01
N ILE A 47 3.49 3.09 -7.14
CA ILE A 47 2.15 2.99 -7.71
C ILE A 47 1.59 1.60 -7.42
N PRO A 48 0.39 1.49 -6.82
CA PRO A 48 -0.18 0.21 -6.42
C PRO A 48 -0.81 -0.53 -7.62
N THR A 49 -0.02 -0.76 -8.67
CA THR A 49 -0.49 -1.42 -9.91
C THR A 49 -1.05 -2.80 -9.64
N GLN A 50 -0.34 -3.61 -8.84
CA GLN A 50 -0.77 -4.98 -8.52
C GLN A 50 -2.11 -5.01 -7.76
N MET A 51 -2.33 -4.06 -6.83
CA MET A 51 -3.61 -3.94 -6.14
C MET A 51 -4.75 -3.64 -7.12
N PHE A 52 -4.55 -2.73 -8.08
CA PHE A 52 -5.57 -2.42 -9.09
C PHE A 52 -5.79 -3.57 -10.07
N ASP A 53 -4.74 -4.31 -10.42
CA ASP A 53 -4.88 -5.51 -11.25
C ASP A 53 -5.66 -6.60 -10.52
N PHE A 54 -5.41 -6.82 -9.23
CA PHE A 54 -6.20 -7.70 -8.39
C PHE A 54 -7.67 -7.27 -8.32
N MET A 55 -7.94 -5.96 -8.16
CA MET A 55 -9.29 -5.43 -8.16
C MET A 55 -10.03 -5.69 -9.47
N LYS A 56 -9.36 -5.51 -10.61
CA LYS A 56 -9.93 -5.79 -11.95
C LYS A 56 -10.24 -7.28 -12.14
N GLN A 57 -9.28 -8.15 -11.80
CA GLN A 57 -9.43 -9.59 -11.95
C GLN A 57 -10.60 -10.15 -11.11
N ASN A 58 -10.89 -9.53 -9.98
CA ASN A 58 -11.93 -9.97 -9.04
C ASN A 58 -13.19 -9.09 -9.07
N ASN A 59 -13.29 -8.14 -10.00
CA ASN A 59 -14.44 -7.23 -10.18
C ASN A 59 -14.85 -6.49 -8.89
N ILE A 60 -13.91 -6.15 -8.01
CA ILE A 60 -14.22 -5.56 -6.69
C ILE A 60 -14.97 -4.24 -6.83
N GLN A 61 -14.60 -3.43 -7.81
CA GLN A 61 -15.24 -2.14 -8.11
C GLN A 61 -16.64 -2.26 -8.72
N GLU A 62 -17.02 -3.45 -9.21
CA GLU A 62 -18.37 -3.73 -9.71
C GLU A 62 -19.29 -4.25 -8.59
N ILE A 63 -18.70 -4.98 -7.64
CA ILE A 63 -19.41 -5.52 -6.47
C ILE A 63 -19.62 -4.42 -5.42
N GLY A 64 -18.61 -3.56 -5.20
CA GLY A 64 -18.63 -2.47 -4.24
C GLY A 64 -18.69 -1.10 -4.91
N GLU A 65 -19.54 -0.20 -4.40
CA GLU A 65 -19.73 1.13 -4.97
C GLU A 65 -19.13 2.25 -4.13
N ARG A 66 -18.83 1.98 -2.85
CA ARG A 66 -18.40 2.98 -1.86
C ARG A 66 -17.00 2.66 -1.34
N PRO A 67 -15.96 3.15 -2.00
CA PRO A 67 -14.58 2.99 -1.53
C PRO A 67 -14.26 3.88 -0.34
N LEU A 68 -13.59 3.35 0.66
CA LEU A 68 -12.72 4.12 1.54
C LEU A 68 -11.33 4.14 0.90
N ASN A 69 -11.07 5.07 0.04
CA ASN A 69 -9.76 5.13 -0.60
C ASN A 69 -8.84 6.13 0.08
N HIS A 70 -7.59 5.75 0.27
CA HIS A 70 -6.53 6.66 0.68
C HIS A 70 -6.36 7.80 -0.34
N PHE A 71 -6.03 9.02 0.12
CA PHE A 71 -5.86 10.19 -0.72
C PHE A 71 -4.96 9.94 -1.94
N GLY A 72 -3.84 9.24 -1.74
CA GLY A 72 -2.90 8.88 -2.80
C GLY A 72 -3.42 7.85 -3.81
N THR A 73 -4.54 7.16 -3.52
CA THR A 73 -5.11 6.16 -4.45
C THR A 73 -6.25 6.70 -5.33
N GLY A 74 -6.81 7.86 -4.98
CA GLY A 74 -7.99 8.40 -5.68
C GLY A 74 -7.77 8.66 -7.17
N GLY A 75 -6.62 9.23 -7.54
CA GLY A 75 -6.26 9.44 -8.94
C GLY A 75 -6.12 8.12 -9.72
N PHE A 76 -5.53 7.10 -9.09
CA PHE A 76 -5.40 5.77 -9.70
C PHE A 76 -6.75 5.06 -9.83
N LEU A 77 -7.65 5.27 -8.86
CA LEU A 77 -9.01 4.74 -8.94
C LEU A 77 -9.75 5.30 -10.16
N ILE A 78 -9.70 6.62 -10.35
CA ILE A 78 -10.31 7.28 -11.51
C ILE A 78 -9.69 6.78 -12.82
N TRP A 79 -8.36 6.64 -12.86
CA TRP A 79 -7.65 6.16 -14.04
C TRP A 79 -8.02 4.72 -14.41
N ASN A 80 -8.05 3.82 -13.41
CA ASN A 80 -8.27 2.40 -13.64
C ASN A 80 -9.75 2.04 -13.83
N PHE A 81 -10.66 2.83 -13.25
CA PHE A 81 -12.11 2.57 -13.24
C PHE A 81 -12.89 3.85 -13.58
N PRO A 82 -12.83 4.31 -14.85
CA PRO A 82 -13.55 5.52 -15.27
C PRO A 82 -15.04 5.42 -14.96
N GLY A 83 -15.61 6.49 -14.40
CA GLY A 83 -17.03 6.56 -14.03
C GLY A 83 -17.38 5.97 -12.66
N LYS A 84 -16.44 5.28 -11.98
CA LYS A 84 -16.66 4.82 -10.61
C LYS A 84 -16.40 5.95 -9.59
N LYS A 85 -17.13 5.92 -8.49
CA LYS A 85 -16.98 6.89 -7.40
C LYS A 85 -15.68 6.67 -6.66
N ASN A 86 -15.10 7.74 -6.15
CA ASN A 86 -14.06 7.74 -5.12
C ASN A 86 -14.56 8.51 -3.89
N PHE A 87 -13.92 8.30 -2.76
CA PHE A 87 -14.21 9.08 -1.55
C PHE A 87 -13.44 10.40 -1.57
N ILE A 88 -12.16 10.34 -1.95
CA ILE A 88 -11.28 11.50 -2.05
C ILE A 88 -10.21 11.29 -3.12
N ASP A 89 -9.73 12.38 -3.70
CA ASP A 89 -8.57 12.38 -4.59
C ASP A 89 -7.72 13.67 -4.43
N SER A 90 -6.59 13.73 -5.12
CA SER A 90 -5.61 14.82 -5.00
C SER A 90 -6.12 16.19 -5.46
N ARG A 91 -7.26 16.28 -6.10
CA ARG A 91 -7.88 17.57 -6.47
C ARG A 91 -8.43 18.31 -5.25
N ASN A 92 -8.81 17.56 -4.20
CA ASN A 92 -9.29 18.07 -2.91
C ASN A 92 -10.23 19.26 -3.03
N LEU A 93 -11.35 19.07 -3.74
CA LEU A 93 -12.29 20.15 -4.07
C LEU A 93 -13.24 20.52 -2.92
N ASN A 94 -13.17 19.84 -1.77
CA ASN A 94 -14.10 20.01 -0.67
C ASN A 94 -13.42 19.79 0.69
N ASP A 95 -13.20 20.88 1.41
CA ASP A 95 -12.56 20.87 2.74
C ASP A 95 -13.34 20.03 3.77
N SER A 96 -14.65 19.98 3.69
CA SER A 96 -15.47 19.15 4.59
C SER A 96 -15.16 17.66 4.39
N ILE A 97 -15.09 17.19 3.16
CA ILE A 97 -14.75 15.79 2.83
C ILE A 97 -13.30 15.51 3.25
N PHE A 98 -12.38 16.44 3.03
CA PHE A 98 -10.99 16.27 3.47
C PHE A 98 -10.87 16.14 4.99
N ASN A 99 -11.61 16.95 5.76
CA ASN A 99 -11.63 16.86 7.21
C ASN A 99 -12.22 15.53 7.71
N GLU A 100 -13.26 15.03 7.06
CA GLU A 100 -13.84 13.73 7.38
C GLU A 100 -12.88 12.57 7.04
N TYR A 101 -12.25 12.64 5.86
CA TYR A 101 -11.19 11.73 5.46
C TYR A 101 -10.05 11.72 6.50
N SER A 102 -9.55 12.89 6.87
CA SER A 102 -8.46 13.03 7.84
C SER A 102 -8.84 12.46 9.22
N THR A 103 -10.08 12.66 9.63
CA THR A 103 -10.64 12.06 10.87
C THR A 103 -10.61 10.54 10.80
N ILE A 104 -11.04 9.95 9.68
CA ILE A 104 -11.09 8.50 9.48
C ILE A 104 -9.67 7.93 9.42
N ILE A 105 -8.82 8.47 8.56
CA ILE A 105 -7.47 7.94 8.33
C ILE A 105 -6.59 8.06 9.58
N GLY A 106 -6.65 9.18 10.27
CA GLY A 106 -5.89 9.41 11.51
C GLY A 106 -6.53 8.82 12.77
N LYS A 107 -7.63 8.10 12.66
CA LYS A 107 -8.40 7.53 13.80
C LYS A 107 -8.73 8.59 14.87
N SER A 108 -9.05 9.79 14.46
CA SER A 108 -9.47 10.86 15.39
C SER A 108 -10.80 10.52 16.05
N PRO A 109 -11.14 11.13 17.20
CA PRO A 109 -12.40 10.83 17.90
C PRO A 109 -13.61 10.87 16.96
N GLY A 110 -14.44 9.81 16.99
CA GLY A 110 -15.62 9.68 16.14
C GLY A 110 -15.37 9.05 14.76
N PHE A 111 -14.17 8.61 14.44
CA PHE A 111 -13.85 8.00 13.13
C PHE A 111 -14.68 6.75 12.84
N GLU A 112 -14.95 5.89 13.83
CA GLU A 112 -15.77 4.67 13.64
C GLU A 112 -17.19 5.02 13.25
N LYS A 113 -17.78 6.04 13.88
CA LYS A 113 -19.10 6.53 13.49
C LYS A 113 -19.11 6.97 12.03
N LYS A 114 -18.07 7.71 11.59
CA LYS A 114 -17.97 8.14 10.18
C LYS A 114 -17.82 6.95 9.22
N ILE A 115 -17.01 5.95 9.55
CA ILE A 115 -16.91 4.72 8.76
C ILE A 115 -18.27 4.06 8.59
N ASN A 116 -19.07 4.00 9.65
CA ASN A 116 -20.40 3.42 9.63
C ASN A 116 -21.41 4.29 8.85
N ASP A 117 -21.39 5.60 9.05
CA ASP A 117 -22.29 6.55 8.36
C ASP A 117 -22.06 6.53 6.83
N TYR A 118 -20.81 6.46 6.38
CA TYR A 118 -20.47 6.32 4.96
C TYR A 118 -20.77 4.93 4.41
N ASN A 119 -20.83 3.93 5.25
CA ASN A 119 -21.09 2.54 4.91
C ASN A 119 -20.23 2.05 3.74
N PHE A 120 -18.91 2.19 3.87
CA PHE A 120 -17.96 1.78 2.86
C PHE A 120 -18.03 0.29 2.56
N ASP A 121 -17.83 -0.08 1.30
CA ASP A 121 -17.86 -1.45 0.81
C ASP A 121 -16.48 -2.11 0.78
N TYR A 122 -15.47 -1.35 0.43
CA TYR A 122 -14.08 -1.78 0.42
C TYR A 122 -13.16 -0.61 0.78
N ALA A 123 -11.98 -0.94 1.27
CA ALA A 123 -10.98 0.05 1.67
C ALA A 123 -9.65 -0.23 0.98
N MET A 124 -9.02 0.82 0.45
CA MET A 124 -7.69 0.74 -0.14
C MET A 124 -6.77 1.79 0.48
N TYR A 125 -5.58 1.35 0.85
CA TYR A 125 -4.58 2.21 1.46
C TYR A 125 -3.25 2.12 0.70
N LEU A 126 -2.60 3.25 0.47
CA LEU A 126 -1.28 3.34 -0.13
C LEU A 126 -0.31 3.92 0.90
N ALA A 127 0.67 3.13 1.29
CA ALA A 127 1.76 3.47 2.20
C ALA A 127 3.11 3.15 1.55
N PRO A 128 3.63 4.01 0.66
CA PRO A 128 4.86 3.73 -0.08
C PRO A 128 6.09 3.52 0.80
N ASP A 129 6.07 4.08 2.00
CA ASP A 129 7.16 3.99 2.97
C ASP A 129 6.93 2.91 4.06
N LEU A 130 5.96 2.01 3.86
CA LEU A 130 5.54 1.03 4.86
C LEU A 130 6.71 0.23 5.45
N VAL A 131 7.63 -0.20 4.60
CA VAL A 131 8.79 -0.98 5.03
C VAL A 131 9.74 -0.17 5.91
N ARG A 132 9.85 1.15 5.67
CA ARG A 132 10.73 2.07 6.43
C ARG A 132 10.03 2.69 7.63
N ALA A 133 8.74 2.91 7.52
CA ALA A 133 7.90 3.58 8.52
C ALA A 133 6.70 2.70 8.93
N PRO A 134 6.94 1.49 9.49
CA PRO A 134 5.86 0.56 9.83
C PRO A 134 4.91 1.09 10.90
N GLN A 135 5.32 2.10 11.68
CA GLN A 135 4.47 2.80 12.65
C GLN A 135 3.22 3.45 12.00
N GLU A 136 3.24 3.74 10.71
CA GLU A 136 2.07 4.21 9.97
C GLU A 136 0.89 3.25 10.10
N MET A 137 1.16 1.93 10.11
CA MET A 137 0.09 0.93 10.29
C MET A 137 -0.65 1.10 11.61
N GLU A 138 0.05 1.40 12.72
CA GLU A 138 -0.60 1.54 14.03
C GLU A 138 -1.24 2.93 14.19
N GLN A 139 -0.67 3.96 13.60
CA GLN A 139 -1.13 5.35 13.72
C GLN A 139 -2.35 5.67 12.87
N THR A 140 -2.65 4.86 11.86
CA THR A 140 -3.71 5.14 10.87
C THR A 140 -4.84 4.11 10.89
N ALA A 141 -5.82 4.31 10.01
CA ALA A 141 -6.96 3.41 9.81
C ALA A 141 -6.55 1.96 9.48
N ILE A 142 -5.30 1.72 9.05
CA ILE A 142 -4.77 0.36 8.78
C ILE A 142 -4.94 -0.52 10.04
N SER A 143 -4.62 0.00 11.23
CA SER A 143 -4.75 -0.80 12.46
C SER A 143 -6.19 -1.15 12.79
N TYR A 144 -7.14 -0.25 12.54
CA TYR A 144 -8.55 -0.52 12.74
C TYR A 144 -9.05 -1.57 11.73
N LEU A 145 -8.79 -1.37 10.45
CA LEU A 145 -9.20 -2.29 9.39
C LEU A 145 -8.59 -3.69 9.57
N SER A 146 -7.35 -3.77 10.08
CA SER A 146 -6.66 -5.05 10.32
C SER A 146 -7.16 -5.80 11.55
N LYS A 147 -7.77 -5.10 12.52
CA LYS A 147 -8.28 -5.70 13.78
C LYS A 147 -9.79 -5.95 13.74
N SER A 148 -10.52 -5.21 12.92
CA SER A 148 -11.98 -5.29 12.89
C SER A 148 -12.46 -6.58 12.22
N PRO A 149 -13.41 -7.31 12.81
CA PRO A 149 -14.02 -8.48 12.19
C PRO A 149 -14.93 -8.12 10.99
N ASP A 150 -15.22 -6.83 10.80
CA ASP A 150 -16.06 -6.35 9.71
C ASP A 150 -15.29 -6.21 8.38
N TRP A 151 -13.97 -6.41 8.41
CA TRP A 151 -13.11 -6.21 7.27
C TRP A 151 -12.20 -7.40 7.01
N ASN A 152 -12.11 -7.83 5.77
CA ASN A 152 -11.25 -8.91 5.32
C ASN A 152 -10.12 -8.34 4.45
N LEU A 153 -8.87 -8.50 4.86
CA LEU A 153 -7.71 -8.14 4.03
C LEU A 153 -7.57 -9.17 2.92
N VAL A 154 -7.85 -8.79 1.68
CA VAL A 154 -7.85 -9.71 0.53
C VAL A 154 -6.62 -9.56 -0.36
N PHE A 155 -5.94 -8.43 -0.28
CA PHE A 155 -4.68 -8.17 -0.98
C PHE A 155 -3.80 -7.25 -0.14
N TRP A 156 -2.49 -7.49 -0.19
CA TRP A 156 -1.47 -6.58 0.28
C TRP A 156 -0.18 -6.74 -0.53
N ASP A 157 0.61 -5.69 -0.64
CA ASP A 157 1.99 -5.69 -1.10
C ASP A 157 2.83 -4.81 -0.17
N ASP A 158 4.12 -4.61 -0.48
CA ASP A 158 5.04 -3.84 0.39
C ASP A 158 4.66 -2.35 0.53
N LYS A 159 3.60 -1.88 -0.14
CA LYS A 159 3.17 -0.48 -0.16
C LYS A 159 1.66 -0.26 -0.15
N SER A 160 0.86 -1.30 -0.32
CA SER A 160 -0.59 -1.13 -0.44
C SER A 160 -1.39 -2.25 0.22
N PHE A 161 -2.62 -1.93 0.57
CA PHE A 161 -3.56 -2.83 1.21
C PHE A 161 -4.92 -2.68 0.57
N LEU A 162 -5.65 -3.79 0.45
CA LEU A 162 -7.04 -3.82 0.03
C LEU A 162 -7.87 -4.70 0.97
N TRP A 163 -8.85 -4.09 1.59
CA TRP A 163 -9.86 -4.80 2.39
C TRP A 163 -11.19 -4.76 1.68
N VAL A 164 -11.97 -5.81 1.84
CA VAL A 164 -13.41 -5.82 1.52
C VAL A 164 -14.21 -5.97 2.81
N LYS A 165 -15.40 -5.39 2.84
CA LYS A 165 -16.30 -5.53 3.98
C LYS A 165 -16.73 -6.99 4.13
N ASN A 166 -16.90 -7.44 5.34
CA ASN A 166 -17.45 -8.75 5.65
C ASN A 166 -18.99 -8.75 5.36
N ASP A 167 -19.32 -8.76 4.08
CA ASP A 167 -20.65 -8.64 3.53
C ASP A 167 -20.91 -9.82 2.57
N PRO A 168 -22.10 -10.41 2.53
CA PRO A 168 -22.43 -11.53 1.62
C PRO A 168 -22.05 -11.29 0.17
N LYS A 169 -22.12 -10.06 -0.34
CA LYS A 169 -21.73 -9.73 -1.72
C LYS A 169 -20.26 -9.99 -2.01
N PHE A 170 -19.37 -9.90 -1.00
CA PHE A 170 -17.95 -10.20 -1.12
C PHE A 170 -17.57 -11.60 -0.66
N LYS A 171 -18.56 -12.46 -0.33
CA LYS A 171 -18.28 -13.78 0.24
C LYS A 171 -17.31 -14.60 -0.59
N SER A 172 -17.49 -14.67 -1.92
CA SER A 172 -16.58 -15.42 -2.79
C SER A 172 -15.15 -14.89 -2.76
N ILE A 173 -14.99 -13.56 -2.69
CA ILE A 173 -13.66 -12.92 -2.60
C ILE A 173 -13.05 -13.20 -1.24
N SER A 174 -13.82 -13.05 -0.17
CA SER A 174 -13.36 -13.29 1.20
C SER A 174 -12.95 -14.74 1.42
N ASP A 175 -13.76 -15.70 0.97
CA ASP A 175 -13.49 -17.13 1.12
C ASP A 175 -12.19 -17.56 0.39
N ASN A 176 -11.89 -16.93 -0.75
CA ASN A 176 -10.73 -17.32 -1.58
C ASN A 176 -9.47 -16.52 -1.27
N PHE A 177 -9.59 -15.29 -0.80
CA PHE A 177 -8.48 -14.34 -0.79
C PHE A 177 -8.19 -13.69 0.57
N THR A 178 -8.94 -13.97 1.63
CA THR A 178 -8.62 -13.39 2.94
C THR A 178 -7.28 -13.88 3.46
N TYR A 179 -6.39 -12.94 3.81
CA TYR A 179 -5.20 -13.20 4.61
C TYR A 179 -5.59 -13.17 6.09
N LYS A 180 -5.61 -14.35 6.70
CA LYS A 180 -5.98 -14.51 8.11
C LYS A 180 -4.80 -14.28 9.05
N TYR A 181 -3.63 -14.74 8.66
CA TYR A 181 -2.44 -14.78 9.49
C TYR A 181 -1.29 -13.95 8.94
N LEU A 182 -0.97 -14.13 7.64
CA LEU A 182 0.15 -13.47 6.98
C LEU A 182 -0.26 -12.07 6.54
N THR A 183 -0.29 -11.12 7.47
CA THR A 183 -0.51 -9.71 7.17
C THR A 183 0.68 -8.89 7.65
N PRO A 184 1.03 -7.75 7.00
CA PRO A 184 2.06 -6.85 7.49
C PRO A 184 1.79 -6.40 8.93
N TYR A 185 0.51 -6.14 9.26
CA TYR A 185 0.10 -5.74 10.60
C TYR A 185 0.39 -6.82 11.65
N ASN A 186 0.02 -8.07 11.39
CA ASN A 186 0.29 -9.18 12.31
C ASN A 186 1.78 -9.41 12.49
N PHE A 187 2.55 -9.32 11.40
CA PHE A 187 4.00 -9.52 11.44
C PHE A 187 4.71 -8.50 12.34
N VAL A 188 4.28 -7.24 12.31
CA VAL A 188 4.91 -6.18 13.11
C VAL A 188 4.33 -6.08 14.51
N TYR A 189 2.99 -6.05 14.64
CA TYR A 189 2.31 -5.66 15.87
C TYR A 189 1.57 -6.79 16.59
N ASN A 190 1.31 -7.92 15.93
CA ASN A 190 0.49 -9.00 16.52
C ASN A 190 1.12 -10.38 16.27
N LYS A 191 2.40 -10.51 16.56
CA LYS A 191 3.18 -11.75 16.34
C LYS A 191 2.54 -12.98 17.00
N LYS A 192 1.80 -12.81 18.09
CA LYS A 192 1.06 -13.90 18.75
C LYS A 192 0.08 -14.61 17.84
N VAL A 193 -0.53 -13.90 16.88
CA VAL A 193 -1.44 -14.50 15.88
C VAL A 193 -0.67 -15.46 14.99
N ILE A 194 0.52 -15.08 14.56
CA ILE A 194 1.40 -15.92 13.73
C ILE A 194 1.89 -17.13 14.52
N ASP A 195 2.35 -16.92 15.77
CA ASP A 195 2.79 -18.02 16.63
C ASP A 195 1.68 -19.04 16.88
N ASN A 196 0.46 -18.56 17.13
CA ASN A 196 -0.71 -19.42 17.29
C ASN A 196 -1.07 -20.16 16.00
N ALA A 197 -0.95 -19.51 14.85
CA ALA A 197 -1.19 -20.15 13.55
C ALA A 197 -0.18 -21.28 13.29
N ILE A 198 1.09 -21.07 13.61
CA ILE A 198 2.13 -22.10 13.47
C ILE A 198 1.81 -23.34 14.33
N LEU A 199 1.21 -23.16 15.50
CA LEU A 199 0.86 -24.24 16.40
C LEU A 199 -0.45 -24.95 16.04
N ASN A 200 -1.46 -24.19 15.58
CA ASN A 200 -2.83 -24.69 15.50
C ASN A 200 -3.43 -24.71 14.08
N ASP A 201 -2.87 -23.97 13.12
CA ASP A 201 -3.41 -23.87 11.76
C ASP A 201 -2.28 -23.58 10.72
N LYS A 202 -1.21 -24.37 10.86
CA LYS A 202 0.02 -24.23 10.05
C LYS A 202 -0.25 -24.31 8.57
N GLU A 203 -1.17 -25.17 8.15
CA GLU A 203 -1.49 -25.38 6.72
C GLU A 203 -2.12 -24.15 6.09
N THR A 204 -3.00 -23.45 6.78
CA THR A 204 -3.55 -22.17 6.29
C THR A 204 -2.45 -21.12 6.15
N LEU A 205 -1.59 -20.98 7.15
CA LEU A 205 -0.47 -20.05 7.08
C LEU A 205 0.50 -20.39 5.92
N LYS A 206 0.81 -21.67 5.69
CA LYS A 206 1.61 -22.10 4.52
C LYS A 206 0.96 -21.74 3.19
N LYS A 207 -0.36 -21.91 3.07
CA LYS A 207 -1.10 -21.52 1.86
C LYS A 207 -0.99 -20.02 1.60
N GLU A 208 -1.13 -19.19 2.65
CA GLU A 208 -0.98 -17.74 2.55
C GLU A 208 0.45 -17.33 2.14
N VAL A 209 1.47 -17.98 2.71
CA VAL A 209 2.88 -17.77 2.34
C VAL A 209 3.12 -18.12 0.87
N ASN A 210 2.69 -19.30 0.43
CA ASN A 210 2.86 -19.74 -0.96
C ASN A 210 2.13 -18.82 -1.94
N ARG A 211 0.91 -18.41 -1.59
CA ARG A 211 0.15 -17.44 -2.37
C ARG A 211 0.91 -16.11 -2.48
N LYS A 212 1.35 -15.56 -1.35
CA LYS A 212 2.08 -14.29 -1.34
C LYS A 212 3.38 -14.37 -2.12
N GLN A 213 4.10 -15.48 -2.02
CA GLN A 213 5.32 -15.70 -2.77
C GLN A 213 5.08 -15.75 -4.29
N SER A 214 3.93 -16.26 -4.74
CA SER A 214 3.57 -16.23 -6.16
C SER A 214 3.09 -14.86 -6.63
N GLU A 215 2.40 -14.10 -5.77
CA GLU A 215 1.92 -12.74 -6.07
C GLU A 215 3.07 -11.73 -6.12
N GLU A 216 4.03 -11.82 -5.19
CA GLU A 216 5.13 -10.87 -5.05
C GLU A 216 6.41 -11.58 -4.57
N PRO A 217 7.15 -12.25 -5.48
CA PRO A 217 8.34 -13.05 -5.11
C PRO A 217 9.45 -12.24 -4.41
N ASN A 218 9.53 -10.94 -4.69
CA ASN A 218 10.55 -10.02 -4.17
C ASN A 218 10.04 -9.16 -2.99
N SER A 219 8.89 -9.48 -2.39
CA SER A 219 8.37 -8.73 -1.24
C SER A 219 9.39 -8.70 -0.10
N ILE A 220 9.70 -7.48 0.37
CA ILE A 220 10.62 -7.26 1.49
C ILE A 220 9.98 -7.76 2.79
N ILE A 221 8.68 -7.52 2.96
CA ILE A 221 7.94 -7.96 4.16
C ILE A 221 7.87 -9.48 4.21
N LEU A 222 7.55 -10.16 3.08
CA LEU A 222 7.53 -11.62 3.02
C LEU A 222 8.91 -12.21 3.30
N ASN A 223 9.96 -11.66 2.69
CA ASN A 223 11.33 -12.15 2.91
C ASN A 223 11.75 -12.00 4.38
N SER A 224 11.41 -10.90 5.03
CA SER A 224 11.65 -10.70 6.47
C SER A 224 10.84 -11.67 7.32
N PHE A 225 9.61 -11.96 6.93
CA PHE A 225 8.77 -12.97 7.57
C PHE A 225 9.41 -14.37 7.45
N LEU A 226 9.85 -14.76 6.26
CA LEU A 226 10.48 -16.07 6.01
C LEU A 226 11.81 -16.22 6.76
N GLN A 227 12.59 -15.16 6.89
CA GLN A 227 13.80 -15.18 7.73
C GLN A 227 13.48 -15.44 9.19
N THR A 228 12.35 -14.92 9.68
CA THR A 228 11.95 -15.05 11.10
C THR A 228 11.26 -16.38 11.39
N TYR A 229 10.38 -16.83 10.51
CA TYR A 229 9.47 -17.95 10.76
C TYR A 229 9.64 -19.15 9.81
N GLY A 230 10.39 -19.03 8.73
CA GLY A 230 10.50 -20.06 7.69
C GLY A 230 10.96 -21.41 8.21
N GLY A 231 11.94 -21.44 9.15
CA GLY A 231 12.38 -22.69 9.81
C GLY A 231 11.30 -23.40 10.63
N ARG A 232 10.26 -22.67 11.08
CA ARG A 232 9.13 -23.22 11.86
C ARG A 232 7.97 -23.67 10.97
N LEU A 233 8.01 -23.31 9.68
CA LEU A 233 6.99 -23.69 8.69
C LEU A 233 7.28 -25.02 8.00
N ASN A 234 8.51 -25.49 8.06
CA ASN A 234 8.92 -26.80 7.52
C ASN A 234 8.39 -27.99 8.30
#